data_8bf9422ff49da6681dd9132014e2547e
#
_entry.id   8bf9422ff49da6681dd9132014e2547e
#
_cell.length_a   1.000
_cell.length_b   1.000
_cell.length_c   1.000
_cell.angle_alpha   90.00
_cell.angle_beta   90.00
_cell.angle_gamma   90.00
#
_symmetry.space_group_name_H-M   'P 1'
#
loop_
_entity.id
_entity.type
_entity.pdbx_description
1 polymer ?
#
loop_
_entity_poly.entity_id
_entity_poly.type
_entity_poly.pdbx_seq_one_letter_code
_entity_poly.pdbx_strand_id
1 'polypeptide(L)'
;MPAHPSLPESDVIAIANYLLWKDRPLPPQRAQPDRPDYNANGYPKFYDHEGYPANKPPWGTLNCIDLNSGKLLWKVPLGEYEKLLKEGLPITGTENYGGAIVTAGGLVFCSGTRDHKIRAFDKDTGAELWSARLPFVGNAPPACYEIDGRQYIVIPATGGNKLNTPLGDAYVSFALPK
;
A
#
# COMPACT_ATOMS: atom_id res chain seq x y z
N MET A 1 13.10 21.69 13.92
CA MET A 1 13.41 20.43 14.61
C MET A 1 14.33 20.77 15.76
N PRO A 2 14.10 20.34 17.00
CA PRO A 2 15.08 20.50 18.05
C PRO A 2 16.33 19.68 17.66
N ALA A 3 17.51 20.29 17.83
CA ALA A 3 18.76 19.60 17.60
C ALA A 3 18.83 18.42 18.58
N HIS A 4 19.02 17.21 18.05
CA HIS A 4 19.35 16.06 18.89
C HIS A 4 20.66 16.38 19.62
N PRO A 5 20.75 16.08 20.94
CA PRO A 5 22.01 16.19 21.63
C PRO A 5 23.05 15.36 20.81
N SER A 6 24.20 15.96 20.55
CA SER A 6 25.23 15.30 19.79
C SER A 6 25.65 14.01 20.50
N LEU A 7 25.43 12.87 19.85
CA LEU A 7 25.93 11.59 20.33
C LEU A 7 27.48 11.67 20.37
N PRO A 8 28.11 11.03 21.34
CA PRO A 8 29.57 10.85 21.32
C PRO A 8 30.02 10.23 20.00
N GLU A 9 31.16 10.66 19.47
CA GLU A 9 31.69 10.18 18.19
C GLU A 9 31.81 8.64 18.16
N SER A 10 32.17 8.04 19.30
CA SER A 10 32.23 6.58 19.48
C SER A 10 30.90 5.90 19.21
N ASP A 11 29.79 6.51 19.64
CA ASP A 11 28.43 5.93 19.48
C ASP A 11 27.95 6.08 18.03
N VAL A 12 28.29 7.20 17.39
CA VAL A 12 28.01 7.40 15.94
C VAL A 12 28.75 6.36 15.12
N ILE A 13 30.00 6.08 15.41
CA ILE A 13 30.80 5.05 14.73
C ILE A 13 30.24 3.67 15.00
N ALA A 14 29.84 3.35 16.23
CA ALA A 14 29.26 2.07 16.58
C ALA A 14 27.93 1.83 15.84
N ILE A 15 27.07 2.85 15.80
CA ILE A 15 25.81 2.80 15.06
C ILE A 15 26.06 2.62 13.56
N ALA A 16 27.02 3.38 12.99
CA ALA A 16 27.36 3.27 11.58
C ALA A 16 27.89 1.89 11.23
N ASN A 17 28.78 1.32 12.05
CA ASN A 17 29.30 -0.04 11.85
C ASN A 17 28.20 -1.09 11.95
N TYR A 18 27.27 -0.94 12.91
CA TYR A 18 26.11 -1.83 13.04
C TYR A 18 25.20 -1.77 11.80
N LEU A 19 24.89 -0.57 11.33
CA LEU A 19 24.03 -0.38 10.15
C LEU A 19 24.71 -0.85 8.86
N LEU A 20 26.01 -0.69 8.75
CA LEU A 20 26.79 -1.14 7.60
C LEU A 20 27.24 -2.61 7.69
N TRP A 21 26.82 -3.33 8.75
CA TRP A 21 27.17 -4.73 8.98
C TRP A 21 28.68 -5.01 9.11
N LYS A 22 29.50 -4.00 9.34
CA LYS A 22 30.95 -4.14 9.35
C LYS A 22 31.48 -5.01 10.49
N ASP A 23 30.75 -5.03 11.62
CA ASP A 23 31.16 -5.75 12.84
C ASP A 23 30.46 -7.11 12.98
N ARG A 24 29.64 -7.52 12.02
CA ARG A 24 29.01 -8.83 12.07
C ARG A 24 29.86 -9.85 11.28
N PRO A 25 30.30 -10.93 11.93
CA PRO A 25 30.81 -12.05 11.17
C PRO A 25 29.71 -12.49 10.21
N LEU A 26 30.01 -12.57 8.92
CA LEU A 26 29.09 -13.15 7.95
C LEU A 26 28.66 -14.52 8.51
N PRO A 27 27.36 -14.82 8.57
CA PRO A 27 26.93 -16.15 8.98
C PRO A 27 27.68 -17.15 8.10
N PRO A 28 28.17 -18.27 8.68
CA PRO A 28 28.87 -19.26 7.88
C PRO A 28 28.00 -19.61 6.70
N GLN A 29 28.54 -19.45 5.51
CA GLN A 29 27.84 -19.90 4.30
C GLN A 29 27.54 -21.37 4.52
N ARG A 30 26.29 -21.71 4.83
CA ARG A 30 25.86 -23.09 4.83
C ARG A 30 26.15 -23.61 3.43
N ALA A 31 27.08 -24.54 3.33
CA ALA A 31 27.18 -25.34 2.14
C ALA A 31 25.77 -25.88 1.87
N GLN A 32 25.17 -25.42 0.78
CA GLN A 32 23.85 -25.91 0.38
C GLN A 32 24.08 -27.02 -0.63
N PRO A 33 24.03 -28.29 -0.18
CA PRO A 33 23.98 -29.38 -1.13
C PRO A 33 22.63 -29.29 -1.84
N ASP A 34 22.63 -29.39 -3.15
CA ASP A 34 21.46 -29.52 -4.02
C ASP A 34 20.46 -28.34 -4.04
N ARG A 35 20.94 -27.11 -4.18
CA ARG A 35 20.09 -26.10 -4.76
C ARG A 35 20.01 -26.33 -6.26
N PRO A 36 18.81 -26.57 -6.81
CA PRO A 36 18.66 -26.46 -8.24
C PRO A 36 19.05 -25.05 -8.66
N ASP A 37 19.77 -24.92 -9.79
CA ASP A 37 20.19 -23.62 -10.33
C ASP A 37 18.97 -22.83 -10.80
N TYR A 38 18.21 -22.28 -9.84
CA TYR A 38 17.13 -21.33 -10.13
C TYR A 38 17.70 -19.92 -10.18
N ASN A 39 17.71 -19.33 -11.36
CA ASN A 39 17.92 -17.90 -11.51
C ASN A 39 16.61 -17.17 -11.28
N ALA A 40 16.57 -16.32 -10.24
CA ALA A 40 15.46 -15.41 -10.05
C ALA A 40 15.57 -14.26 -11.06
N ASN A 41 14.76 -14.28 -12.10
CA ASN A 41 14.69 -13.23 -13.12
C ASN A 41 13.79 -12.04 -12.69
N GLY A 42 13.74 -11.71 -11.39
CA GLY A 42 12.86 -10.69 -10.82
C GLY A 42 11.44 -11.22 -10.56
N TYR A 43 10.48 -10.33 -10.62
CA TYR A 43 9.05 -10.64 -10.41
C TYR A 43 8.25 -10.31 -11.68
N PRO A 44 8.35 -11.15 -12.74
CA PRO A 44 7.54 -10.94 -13.94
C PRO A 44 6.07 -11.09 -13.57
N LYS A 45 5.27 -10.12 -14.00
CA LYS A 45 3.83 -10.19 -13.83
C LYS A 45 3.24 -11.09 -14.90
N PHE A 46 2.34 -12.00 -14.51
CA PHE A 46 1.63 -12.88 -15.41
C PHE A 46 0.29 -12.26 -15.80
N TYR A 47 0.22 -11.73 -17.00
CA TYR A 47 -0.96 -11.08 -17.57
C TYR A 47 -1.47 -11.87 -18.78
N ASP A 48 -2.77 -11.73 -19.05
CA ASP A 48 -3.37 -12.16 -20.30
C ASP A 48 -3.07 -11.16 -21.45
N HIS A 49 -3.62 -11.45 -22.63
CA HIS A 49 -3.40 -10.64 -23.83
C HIS A 49 -4.09 -9.25 -23.76
N GLU A 50 -5.05 -9.06 -22.86
CA GLU A 50 -5.72 -7.78 -22.61
C GLU A 50 -5.06 -6.96 -21.49
N GLY A 51 -4.05 -7.51 -20.82
CA GLY A 51 -3.31 -6.88 -19.74
C GLY A 51 -3.95 -7.02 -18.36
N TYR A 52 -4.86 -7.96 -18.17
CA TYR A 52 -5.39 -8.35 -16.87
C TYR A 52 -4.54 -9.45 -16.24
N PRO A 53 -4.50 -9.58 -14.89
CA PRO A 53 -3.85 -10.71 -14.25
C PRO A 53 -4.44 -12.04 -14.76
N ALA A 54 -3.58 -12.95 -15.25
CA ALA A 54 -4.01 -14.20 -15.89
C ALA A 54 -4.41 -15.30 -14.88
N ASN A 55 -4.76 -14.90 -13.66
CA ASN A 55 -5.30 -15.78 -12.63
C ASN A 55 -6.75 -15.36 -12.28
N LYS A 56 -7.47 -16.24 -11.60
CA LYS A 56 -8.85 -15.98 -11.19
C LYS A 56 -8.93 -14.80 -10.20
N PRO A 57 -9.87 -13.83 -10.38
CA PRO A 57 -10.12 -12.77 -9.40
C PRO A 57 -10.66 -13.35 -8.06
N PRO A 58 -10.60 -12.57 -6.95
CA PRO A 58 -10.26 -11.16 -6.90
C PRO A 58 -8.75 -10.91 -7.01
N TRP A 59 -8.36 -9.87 -7.78
CA TRP A 59 -6.96 -9.49 -8.00
C TRP A 59 -6.40 -8.52 -6.96
N GLY A 60 -7.28 -7.89 -6.20
CA GLY A 60 -6.96 -7.06 -5.04
C GLY A 60 -8.04 -7.16 -3.99
N THR A 61 -7.64 -7.19 -2.72
CA THR A 61 -8.59 -7.26 -1.61
C THR A 61 -8.13 -6.41 -0.43
N LEU A 62 -9.08 -5.80 0.26
CA LEU A 62 -8.90 -5.25 1.60
C LEU A 62 -9.40 -6.27 2.61
N ASN A 63 -8.62 -6.52 3.64
CA ASN A 63 -8.89 -7.57 4.61
C ASN A 63 -8.80 -7.01 6.03
N CYS A 64 -9.70 -7.40 6.90
CA CYS A 64 -9.63 -7.15 8.33
C CYS A 64 -9.35 -8.45 9.08
N ILE A 65 -8.31 -8.45 9.90
CA ILE A 65 -7.88 -9.61 10.67
C ILE A 65 -7.85 -9.23 12.14
N ASP A 66 -8.50 -10.02 12.99
CA ASP A 66 -8.35 -9.93 14.43
C ASP A 66 -6.98 -10.45 14.84
N LEU A 67 -6.12 -9.58 15.32
CA LEU A 67 -4.74 -9.92 15.69
C LEU A 67 -4.65 -10.81 16.93
N ASN A 68 -5.67 -10.83 17.79
CA ASN A 68 -5.66 -11.69 18.98
C ASN A 68 -5.97 -13.14 18.64
N SER A 69 -6.89 -13.35 17.71
CA SER A 69 -7.34 -14.69 17.31
C SER A 69 -6.78 -15.15 15.97
N GLY A 70 -6.18 -14.27 15.17
CA GLY A 70 -5.75 -14.53 13.80
C GLY A 70 -6.90 -14.75 12.81
N LYS A 71 -8.15 -14.47 13.21
CA LYS A 71 -9.32 -14.70 12.36
C LYS A 71 -9.53 -13.57 11.36
N LEU A 72 -9.85 -13.94 10.14
CA LEU A 72 -10.36 -13.02 9.13
C LEU A 72 -11.78 -12.61 9.51
N LEU A 73 -11.99 -11.31 9.78
CA LEU A 73 -13.29 -10.75 10.13
C LEU A 73 -14.12 -10.45 8.88
N TRP A 74 -13.50 -9.78 7.90
CA TRP A 74 -14.12 -9.52 6.59
C TRP A 74 -13.05 -9.37 5.50
N LYS A 75 -13.48 -9.56 4.26
CA LYS A 75 -12.66 -9.43 3.06
C LYS A 75 -13.52 -8.88 1.93
N VAL A 76 -13.08 -7.78 1.32
CA VAL A 76 -13.78 -7.14 0.20
C VAL A 76 -12.83 -6.92 -0.99
N PRO A 77 -13.30 -6.94 -2.23
CA PRO A 77 -12.49 -6.54 -3.38
C PRO A 77 -12.02 -5.09 -3.23
N LEU A 78 -10.79 -4.80 -3.63
CA LEU A 78 -10.19 -3.46 -3.58
C LEU A 78 -9.76 -3.02 -4.98
N GLY A 79 -10.38 -1.94 -5.46
CA GLY A 79 -10.17 -1.43 -6.81
C GLY A 79 -11.06 -2.09 -7.85
N GLU A 80 -11.10 -1.51 -9.04
CA GLU A 80 -11.94 -1.97 -10.14
C GLU A 80 -11.29 -1.71 -11.50
N TYR A 81 -11.67 -2.51 -12.49
CA TYR A 81 -11.39 -2.24 -13.89
C TYR A 81 -12.69 -1.73 -14.55
N GLU A 82 -12.74 -0.44 -14.87
CA GLU A 82 -13.93 0.22 -15.43
C GLU A 82 -14.44 -0.48 -16.71
N LYS A 83 -13.56 -1.05 -17.53
CA LYS A 83 -13.94 -1.78 -18.73
C LYS A 83 -14.75 -3.02 -18.37
N LEU A 84 -14.27 -3.83 -17.44
CA LEU A 84 -14.93 -5.06 -17.02
C LEU A 84 -16.28 -4.79 -16.35
N LEU A 85 -16.38 -3.71 -15.55
CA LEU A 85 -17.67 -3.29 -14.97
C LEU A 85 -18.68 -2.89 -16.03
N LYS A 86 -18.26 -2.17 -17.08
CA LYS A 86 -19.14 -1.80 -18.22
C LYS A 86 -19.63 -3.01 -19.00
N GLU A 87 -18.84 -4.08 -18.99
CA GLU A 87 -19.21 -5.38 -19.59
C GLU A 87 -20.11 -6.23 -18.67
N GLY A 88 -20.47 -5.72 -17.49
CA GLY A 88 -21.38 -6.39 -16.54
C GLY A 88 -20.68 -7.41 -15.62
N LEU A 89 -19.37 -7.42 -15.57
CA LEU A 89 -18.62 -8.27 -14.66
C LEU A 89 -18.61 -7.69 -13.24
N PRO A 90 -18.56 -8.52 -12.19
CA PRO A 90 -18.47 -8.05 -10.81
C PRO A 90 -17.14 -7.34 -10.56
N ILE A 91 -17.06 -6.58 -9.45
CA ILE A 91 -15.82 -5.94 -8.99
C ILE A 91 -14.75 -7.02 -8.77
N THR A 92 -13.65 -6.92 -9.53
CA THR A 92 -12.56 -7.90 -9.51
C THR A 92 -11.45 -7.56 -8.52
N GLY A 93 -11.44 -6.32 -8.00
CA GLY A 93 -10.22 -5.76 -7.40
C GLY A 93 -9.17 -5.46 -8.46
N THR A 94 -8.12 -4.76 -8.06
CA THR A 94 -6.91 -4.55 -8.87
C THR A 94 -5.67 -4.77 -8.01
N GLU A 95 -4.52 -4.89 -8.65
CA GLU A 95 -3.25 -4.78 -7.93
C GLU A 95 -3.23 -3.49 -7.11
N ASN A 96 -2.69 -3.57 -5.90
CA ASN A 96 -2.59 -2.46 -4.96
C ASN A 96 -1.15 -2.25 -4.50
N TYR A 97 -0.70 -1.01 -4.50
CA TYR A 97 0.59 -0.60 -3.96
C TYR A 97 0.48 0.58 -2.98
N GLY A 98 -0.72 0.84 -2.50
CA GLY A 98 -1.00 1.77 -1.42
C GLY A 98 -1.03 1.08 -0.06
N GLY A 99 -1.28 1.88 0.96
CA GLY A 99 -1.58 1.41 2.31
C GLY A 99 -2.92 1.95 2.79
N ALA A 100 -3.31 1.56 3.98
CA ALA A 100 -4.51 2.04 4.64
C ALA A 100 -4.18 2.79 5.92
N ILE A 101 -5.06 3.73 6.29
CA ILE A 101 -5.12 4.34 7.63
C ILE A 101 -6.51 4.14 8.21
N VAL A 102 -6.59 4.06 9.54
CA VAL A 102 -7.85 3.94 10.26
C VAL A 102 -8.03 5.18 11.13
N THR A 103 -9.20 5.79 11.07
CA THR A 103 -9.56 6.94 11.92
C THR A 103 -10.28 6.50 13.17
N ALA A 104 -10.26 7.35 14.22
CA ALA A 104 -11.01 7.11 15.44
C ALA A 104 -12.54 7.02 15.20
N GLY A 105 -13.03 7.68 14.14
CA GLY A 105 -14.43 7.60 13.72
C GLY A 105 -14.83 6.30 13.03
N GLY A 106 -13.93 5.33 12.90
CA GLY A 106 -14.24 4.00 12.35
C GLY A 106 -14.14 3.90 10.83
N LEU A 107 -13.48 4.84 10.16
CA LEU A 107 -13.26 4.79 8.72
C LEU A 107 -11.87 4.28 8.37
N VAL A 108 -11.79 3.40 7.40
CA VAL A 108 -10.54 2.92 6.79
C VAL A 108 -10.36 3.59 5.45
N PHE A 109 -9.38 4.48 5.32
CA PHE A 109 -9.04 5.12 4.05
C PHE A 109 -7.93 4.33 3.36
N CYS A 110 -8.15 4.02 2.08
CA CYS A 110 -7.21 3.25 1.26
C CYS A 110 -7.19 3.76 -0.18
N SER A 111 -6.04 3.68 -0.83
CA SER A 111 -5.82 4.00 -2.25
C SER A 111 -4.75 3.08 -2.83
N GLY A 112 -4.20 3.41 -3.99
CA GLY A 112 -3.12 2.65 -4.65
C GLY A 112 -3.61 1.59 -5.61
N THR A 113 -4.87 1.68 -6.02
CA THR A 113 -5.51 0.84 -7.03
C THR A 113 -5.41 1.46 -8.42
N ARG A 114 -5.51 0.65 -9.49
CA ARG A 114 -5.37 1.10 -10.88
C ARG A 114 -6.45 2.08 -11.34
N ASP A 115 -7.58 2.13 -10.66
CA ASP A 115 -8.71 3.00 -10.98
C ASP A 115 -8.56 4.45 -10.51
N HIS A 116 -7.43 4.81 -9.93
CA HIS A 116 -7.11 6.15 -9.45
C HIS A 116 -8.09 6.64 -8.37
N LYS A 117 -8.64 5.76 -7.53
CA LYS A 117 -9.56 6.17 -6.46
C LYS A 117 -8.91 6.08 -5.08
N ILE A 118 -9.28 7.02 -4.22
CA ILE A 118 -9.22 6.86 -2.77
C ILE A 118 -10.61 6.46 -2.28
N ARG A 119 -10.67 5.56 -1.32
CA ARG A 119 -11.92 5.01 -0.77
C ARG A 119 -11.93 5.10 0.75
N ALA A 120 -13.11 5.25 1.31
CA ALA A 120 -13.36 5.08 2.73
C ALA A 120 -14.29 3.88 2.94
N PHE A 121 -13.87 2.98 3.82
CA PHE A 121 -14.61 1.78 4.19
C PHE A 121 -14.99 1.86 5.67
N ASP A 122 -16.08 1.23 6.02
CA ASP A 122 -16.44 0.97 7.41
C ASP A 122 -15.47 -0.08 7.99
N LYS A 123 -14.88 0.19 9.15
CA LYS A 123 -13.86 -0.68 9.75
C LYS A 123 -14.39 -2.01 10.24
N ASP A 124 -15.69 -2.07 10.59
CA ASP A 124 -16.30 -3.25 11.19
C ASP A 124 -16.89 -4.19 10.15
N THR A 125 -17.37 -3.65 9.03
CA THR A 125 -18.07 -4.42 7.99
C THR A 125 -17.30 -4.53 6.68
N GLY A 126 -16.34 -3.63 6.41
CA GLY A 126 -15.66 -3.53 5.13
C GLY A 126 -16.53 -2.91 4.01
N ALA A 127 -17.70 -2.37 4.33
CA ALA A 127 -18.54 -1.69 3.34
C ALA A 127 -17.86 -0.41 2.83
N GLU A 128 -17.82 -0.21 1.51
CA GLU A 128 -17.38 1.06 0.91
C GLU A 128 -18.45 2.12 1.16
N LEU A 129 -18.09 3.18 1.91
CA LEU A 129 -18.99 4.27 2.29
C LEU A 129 -18.81 5.49 1.41
N TRP A 130 -17.62 5.68 0.85
CA TRP A 130 -17.29 6.82 0.03
C TRP A 130 -16.09 6.54 -0.85
N SER A 131 -16.05 7.16 -2.02
CA SER A 131 -14.87 7.19 -2.87
C SER A 131 -14.74 8.50 -3.65
N ALA A 132 -13.50 8.84 -4.01
CA ALA A 132 -13.20 9.98 -4.87
C ALA A 132 -12.09 9.63 -5.86
N ARG A 133 -12.18 10.20 -7.07
CA ARG A 133 -11.16 10.04 -8.10
C ARG A 133 -9.99 10.97 -7.82
N LEU A 134 -8.78 10.45 -7.96
CA LEU A 134 -7.52 11.19 -7.89
C LEU A 134 -7.01 11.48 -9.31
N PRO A 135 -6.24 12.55 -9.50
CA PRO A 135 -5.64 12.85 -10.82
C PRO A 135 -4.66 11.76 -11.26
N PHE A 136 -3.96 11.15 -10.32
CA PHE A 136 -3.04 10.03 -10.52
C PHE A 136 -3.24 8.99 -9.42
N VAL A 137 -2.67 7.80 -9.57
CA VAL A 137 -2.76 6.76 -8.54
C VAL A 137 -2.06 7.21 -7.25
N GLY A 138 -2.72 7.03 -6.11
CA GLY A 138 -2.16 7.32 -4.79
C GLY A 138 -1.40 6.12 -4.24
N ASN A 139 -0.13 5.98 -4.60
CA ASN A 139 0.71 4.81 -4.29
C ASN A 139 1.33 4.83 -2.87
N ALA A 140 0.84 5.67 -1.97
CA ALA A 140 1.29 5.75 -0.59
C ALA A 140 0.09 5.60 0.36
N PRO A 141 0.31 5.22 1.63
CA PRO A 141 -0.72 5.35 2.65
C PRO A 141 -1.18 6.81 2.74
N PRO A 142 -2.47 7.08 2.88
CA PRO A 142 -2.95 8.40 3.24
C PRO A 142 -2.38 8.83 4.59
N ALA A 143 -2.35 10.14 4.85
CA ALA A 143 -2.09 10.68 6.17
C ALA A 143 -3.32 11.43 6.69
N CYS A 144 -3.52 11.39 8.01
CA CYS A 144 -4.59 12.12 8.68
C CYS A 144 -3.98 13.20 9.58
N TYR A 145 -4.50 14.40 9.54
CA TYR A 145 -4.10 15.50 10.40
C TYR A 145 -5.30 16.39 10.74
N GLU A 146 -5.15 17.25 11.74
CA GLU A 146 -6.17 18.17 12.16
C GLU A 146 -5.61 19.61 12.20
N ILE A 147 -6.41 20.56 11.74
CA ILE A 147 -6.14 22.00 11.84
C ILE A 147 -7.44 22.67 12.28
N ASP A 148 -7.38 23.45 13.36
CA ASP A 148 -8.50 24.22 13.90
C ASP A 148 -9.76 23.36 14.14
N GLY A 149 -9.59 22.17 14.72
CA GLY A 149 -10.68 21.23 15.00
C GLY A 149 -11.28 20.56 13.76
N ARG A 150 -10.66 20.70 12.59
CA ARG A 150 -11.09 20.07 11.34
C ARG A 150 -10.11 19.01 10.90
N GLN A 151 -10.61 17.80 10.73
CA GLN A 151 -9.83 16.67 10.24
C GLN A 151 -9.67 16.71 8.71
N TYR A 152 -8.47 16.38 8.28
CA TYR A 152 -8.08 16.26 6.87
C TYR A 152 -7.46 14.89 6.59
N ILE A 153 -7.76 14.36 5.43
CA ILE A 153 -7.08 13.19 4.87
C ILE A 153 -6.31 13.67 3.65
N VAL A 154 -4.99 13.49 3.66
CA VAL A 154 -4.14 13.86 2.52
C VAL A 154 -3.50 12.62 1.92
N ILE A 155 -3.42 12.58 0.59
CA ILE A 155 -2.77 11.53 -0.16
C ILE A 155 -1.89 12.10 -1.27
N PRO A 156 -0.64 11.63 -1.41
CA PRO A 156 0.17 11.91 -2.58
C PRO A 156 -0.35 11.08 -3.77
N ALA A 157 -0.80 11.75 -4.82
CA ALA A 157 -1.23 11.16 -6.07
C ALA A 157 -0.09 11.28 -7.08
N THR A 158 0.86 10.35 -7.00
CA THR A 158 2.10 10.39 -7.77
C THR A 158 2.10 9.44 -8.97
N GLY A 159 1.11 8.57 -9.05
CA GLY A 159 1.08 7.53 -10.07
C GLY A 159 2.27 6.59 -9.98
N GLY A 160 2.59 5.91 -11.04
CA GLY A 160 3.90 5.35 -11.18
C GLY A 160 4.07 3.88 -11.40
N ASN A 161 5.30 3.54 -11.32
CA ASN A 161 6.07 2.46 -11.89
C ASN A 161 5.50 1.04 -11.76
N LYS A 162 5.06 0.65 -10.57
CA LYS A 162 4.62 -0.75 -10.34
C LYS A 162 3.28 -1.07 -10.98
N LEU A 163 2.38 -0.07 -11.07
CA LEU A 163 1.09 -0.21 -11.74
C LEU A 163 1.13 0.18 -13.22
N ASN A 164 2.27 0.66 -13.71
CA ASN A 164 2.43 1.16 -15.07
C ASN A 164 1.38 2.23 -15.43
N THR A 165 1.17 3.16 -14.51
CA THR A 165 0.25 4.30 -14.67
C THR A 165 1.03 5.59 -14.89
N PRO A 166 0.42 6.64 -15.46
CA PRO A 166 1.09 7.93 -15.63
C PRO A 166 1.66 8.46 -14.32
N LEU A 167 2.85 9.07 -14.40
CA LEU A 167 3.47 9.76 -13.27
C LEU A 167 2.77 11.10 -13.02
N GLY A 168 2.71 11.52 -11.77
CA GLY A 168 2.15 12.77 -11.32
C GLY A 168 2.85 13.34 -10.10
N ASP A 169 2.48 14.54 -9.71
CA ASP A 169 3.08 15.34 -8.64
C ASP A 169 2.06 15.99 -7.71
N ALA A 170 0.84 15.47 -7.68
CA ALA A 170 -0.26 16.05 -6.93
C ALA A 170 -0.32 15.55 -5.48
N TYR A 171 -0.62 16.46 -4.54
CA TYR A 171 -1.13 16.15 -3.22
C TYR A 171 -2.61 16.53 -3.18
N VAL A 172 -3.46 15.58 -2.78
CA VAL A 172 -4.91 15.80 -2.68
C VAL A 172 -5.34 15.69 -1.24
N SER A 173 -6.04 16.69 -0.74
CA SER A 173 -6.55 16.73 0.62
C SER A 173 -8.07 16.75 0.62
N PHE A 174 -8.67 15.97 1.50
CA PHE A 174 -10.11 15.87 1.70
C PHE A 174 -10.46 16.25 3.13
N ALA A 175 -11.60 16.90 3.30
CA ALA A 175 -12.19 17.20 4.60
C ALA A 175 -13.70 17.20 4.49
N LEU A 176 -14.40 16.96 5.59
CA LEU A 176 -15.84 17.12 5.63
C LEU A 176 -16.22 18.59 5.39
N PRO A 177 -17.38 18.86 4.77
CA PRO A 177 -17.94 20.22 4.67
C PRO A 177 -18.04 20.88 6.05
N LYS A 178 -17.99 22.23 6.07
CA LYS A 178 -18.30 22.99 7.28
C LYS A 178 -19.79 23.02 7.52
#